data_6d19715dc5913558173b6ca2cfd5e8c9
#
_entry.id   6d19715dc5913558173b6ca2cfd5e8c9
#
_cell.length_a   1.000
_cell.length_b   1.000
_cell.length_c   1.000
_cell.angle_alpha   90.00
_cell.angle_beta   90.00
_cell.angle_gamma   90.00
#
_symmetry.space_group_name_H-M   'P 1'
#
loop_
_entity.id
_entity.type
_entity.pdbx_description
1 polymer ?
#
loop_
_entity_poly.entity_id
_entity_poly.type
_entity_poly.pdbx_seq_one_letter_code
_entity_poly.pdbx_strand_id
1 'polypeptide(L)'
;MIYGYIRVSTDKQTVENQRFEIKRFCAEEMMNIDGWIEESVSGTRNYRDRRLGTLLGRVKSGDFIVCSELSRLGRSLFMIMEILSLCMKKECRVWTVKDGYRLGDDIQSKVLAFAFGLSAEIERNLISQRTKEALARKRAEGVRLGRIRGSKNRRHKMTGKEQTARELFERGMSVCAAARQLKVGRNTLYRWMSEERKKLNMELHTAEA
;
A
#
# COMPACT_ATOMS: atom_id res chain seq x y z
N MET A 1 -3.19 -22.92 -11.07
CA MET A 1 -2.70 -22.09 -12.21
C MET A 1 -1.22 -21.80 -12.05
N ILE A 2 -0.49 -21.63 -13.16
CA ILE A 2 0.95 -21.35 -13.16
C ILE A 2 1.19 -19.94 -13.74
N TYR A 3 1.74 -19.05 -12.92
CA TYR A 3 1.99 -17.67 -13.28
C TYR A 3 3.48 -17.42 -13.48
N GLY A 4 3.87 -16.96 -14.67
CA GLY A 4 5.20 -16.43 -14.92
C GLY A 4 5.29 -14.98 -14.44
N TYR A 5 6.17 -14.69 -13.48
CA TYR A 5 6.38 -13.34 -12.96
C TYR A 5 7.71 -12.74 -13.42
N ILE A 6 7.63 -11.57 -14.03
CA ILE A 6 8.75 -10.82 -14.58
C ILE A 6 8.77 -9.41 -14.00
N ARG A 7 9.95 -8.98 -13.50
CA ARG A 7 10.15 -7.61 -13.06
C ARG A 7 11.46 -7.05 -13.61
N VAL A 8 11.37 -5.88 -14.21
CA VAL A 8 12.52 -5.10 -14.69
C VAL A 8 12.48 -3.69 -14.10
N SER A 9 13.62 -3.01 -14.06
CA SER A 9 13.67 -1.59 -13.66
C SER A 9 13.37 -0.66 -14.84
N THR A 10 13.88 -0.97 -16.04
CA THR A 10 13.74 -0.06 -17.21
C THR A 10 13.97 -0.74 -18.57
N ASP A 11 14.48 -1.97 -18.63
CA ASP A 11 15.00 -2.55 -19.87
C ASP A 11 14.09 -3.63 -20.47
N LYS A 12 13.63 -3.42 -21.72
CA LYS A 12 12.78 -4.36 -22.46
C LYS A 12 13.51 -5.68 -22.81
N GLN A 13 14.79 -5.62 -23.15
CA GLN A 13 15.58 -6.79 -23.51
C GLN A 13 15.70 -7.78 -22.33
N THR A 14 15.75 -7.25 -21.11
CA THR A 14 15.74 -8.06 -19.89
C THR A 14 14.39 -8.78 -19.64
N VAL A 15 13.27 -8.23 -20.12
CA VAL A 15 11.95 -8.89 -20.04
C VAL A 15 11.92 -10.15 -20.89
N GLU A 16 12.37 -10.06 -22.14
CA GLU A 16 12.36 -11.19 -23.07
C GLU A 16 13.30 -12.31 -22.59
N ASN A 17 14.47 -11.96 -22.05
CA ASN A 17 15.39 -12.95 -21.46
C ASN A 17 14.75 -13.68 -20.29
N GLN A 18 14.14 -12.98 -19.33
CA GLN A 18 13.44 -13.62 -18.22
C GLN A 18 12.28 -14.48 -18.70
N ARG A 19 11.52 -14.01 -19.68
CA ARG A 19 10.42 -14.79 -20.27
C ARG A 19 10.92 -16.08 -20.91
N PHE A 20 12.01 -16.00 -21.66
CA PHE A 20 12.64 -17.18 -22.29
C PHE A 20 13.12 -18.18 -21.23
N GLU A 21 13.85 -17.71 -20.21
CA GLU A 21 14.34 -18.56 -19.10
C GLU A 21 13.20 -19.29 -18.38
N ILE A 22 12.14 -18.55 -18.02
CA ILE A 22 10.97 -19.12 -17.33
C ILE A 22 10.23 -20.14 -18.23
N LYS A 23 10.02 -19.81 -19.52
CA LYS A 23 9.39 -20.75 -20.47
C LYS A 23 10.17 -22.05 -20.60
N ARG A 24 11.50 -21.95 -20.77
CA ARG A 24 12.38 -23.12 -20.88
C ARG A 24 12.28 -23.99 -19.63
N PHE A 25 12.42 -23.37 -18.46
CA PHE A 25 12.31 -24.06 -17.18
C PHE A 25 10.95 -24.76 -17.00
N CYS A 26 9.84 -24.07 -17.30
CA CYS A 26 8.52 -24.68 -17.20
C CYS A 26 8.33 -25.84 -18.19
N ALA A 27 8.92 -25.76 -19.40
CA ALA A 27 8.89 -26.86 -20.37
C ALA A 27 9.69 -28.09 -19.87
N GLU A 28 10.85 -27.86 -19.25
CA GLU A 28 11.65 -28.93 -18.63
C GLU A 28 10.92 -29.62 -17.47
N GLU A 29 10.12 -28.86 -16.71
CA GLU A 29 9.29 -29.38 -15.60
C GLU A 29 7.89 -29.87 -16.06
N MET A 30 7.65 -29.94 -17.37
CA MET A 30 6.34 -30.32 -17.96
C MET A 30 5.17 -29.45 -17.48
N MET A 31 5.41 -28.18 -17.23
CA MET A 31 4.43 -27.21 -16.75
C MET A 31 4.03 -26.22 -17.86
N ASN A 32 2.74 -25.93 -17.97
CA ASN A 32 2.21 -24.91 -18.88
C ASN A 32 1.91 -23.61 -18.12
N ILE A 33 2.40 -22.49 -18.62
CA ILE A 33 2.17 -21.17 -18.00
C ILE A 33 0.78 -20.67 -18.41
N ASP A 34 -0.11 -20.50 -17.43
CA ASP A 34 -1.48 -20.02 -17.63
C ASP A 34 -1.56 -18.49 -17.74
N GLY A 35 -0.63 -17.77 -17.12
CA GLY A 35 -0.66 -16.31 -17.13
C GLY A 35 0.70 -15.66 -16.89
N TRP A 36 0.86 -14.43 -17.40
CA TRP A 36 2.06 -13.62 -17.22
C TRP A 36 1.77 -12.35 -16.45
N ILE A 37 2.61 -12.06 -15.47
CA ILE A 37 2.60 -10.80 -14.74
C ILE A 37 3.93 -10.11 -14.97
N GLU A 38 3.89 -9.01 -15.69
CA GLU A 38 5.07 -8.22 -16.03
C GLU A 38 4.94 -6.82 -15.47
N GLU A 39 5.99 -6.34 -14.85
CA GLU A 39 6.02 -4.98 -14.33
C GLU A 39 7.40 -4.33 -14.48
N SER A 40 7.38 -3.05 -14.83
CA SER A 40 8.58 -2.21 -14.92
C SER A 40 8.61 -1.27 -13.72
N VAL A 41 9.13 -1.75 -12.59
CA VAL A 41 9.17 -1.01 -11.32
C VAL A 41 10.42 -1.36 -10.52
N SER A 42 10.85 -0.43 -9.66
CA SER A 42 11.93 -0.69 -8.72
C SER A 42 11.56 -1.81 -7.74
N GLY A 43 12.50 -2.72 -7.48
CA GLY A 43 12.33 -3.77 -6.45
C GLY A 43 12.26 -3.25 -5.02
N THR A 44 12.55 -1.98 -4.78
CA THR A 44 12.39 -1.33 -3.47
C THR A 44 10.97 -0.85 -3.19
N ARG A 45 10.13 -0.70 -4.24
CA ARG A 45 8.72 -0.36 -4.08
C ARG A 45 7.99 -1.49 -3.35
N ASN A 46 7.07 -1.14 -2.47
CA ASN A 46 6.28 -2.13 -1.73
C ASN A 46 5.52 -3.03 -2.70
N TYR A 47 5.57 -4.35 -2.49
CA TYR A 47 4.92 -5.32 -3.36
C TYR A 47 3.40 -5.14 -3.43
N ARG A 48 2.77 -4.61 -2.37
CA ARG A 48 1.32 -4.34 -2.32
C ARG A 48 0.87 -3.29 -3.33
N ASP A 49 1.75 -2.34 -3.67
CA ASP A 49 1.49 -1.28 -4.64
C ASP A 49 1.92 -1.65 -6.06
N ARG A 50 2.21 -2.92 -6.30
CA ARG A 50 2.66 -3.48 -7.58
C ARG A 50 1.67 -4.50 -8.12
N ARG A 51 1.82 -4.89 -9.40
CA ARG A 51 1.06 -6.00 -9.99
C ARG A 51 1.27 -7.31 -9.23
N LEU A 52 2.44 -7.50 -8.61
CA LEU A 52 2.71 -8.62 -7.72
C LEU A 52 1.69 -8.68 -6.56
N GLY A 53 1.37 -7.56 -5.91
CA GLY A 53 0.36 -7.52 -4.85
C GLY A 53 -1.01 -7.94 -5.33
N THR A 54 -1.40 -7.54 -6.55
CA THR A 54 -2.65 -7.98 -7.18
C THR A 54 -2.63 -9.49 -7.45
N LEU A 55 -1.52 -10.03 -7.95
CA LEU A 55 -1.34 -11.47 -8.15
C LEU A 55 -1.47 -12.22 -6.82
N LEU A 56 -0.72 -11.79 -5.79
CA LEU A 56 -0.76 -12.40 -4.45
C LEU A 56 -2.16 -12.34 -3.81
N GLY A 57 -2.98 -11.34 -4.16
CA GLY A 57 -4.38 -11.28 -3.77
C GLY A 57 -5.23 -12.39 -4.40
N ARG A 58 -4.94 -12.79 -5.64
CA ARG A 58 -5.74 -13.70 -6.47
C ARG A 58 -5.34 -15.16 -6.39
N VAL A 59 -4.06 -15.46 -6.12
CA VAL A 59 -3.56 -16.85 -6.05
C VAL A 59 -4.32 -17.69 -5.02
N LYS A 60 -4.52 -18.95 -5.35
CA LYS A 60 -5.23 -19.96 -4.57
C LYS A 60 -4.29 -21.10 -4.19
N SER A 61 -4.77 -21.99 -3.33
CA SER A 61 -4.09 -23.25 -3.02
C SER A 61 -3.80 -24.05 -4.30
N GLY A 62 -2.58 -24.56 -4.40
CA GLY A 62 -2.09 -25.30 -5.56
C GLY A 62 -1.59 -24.44 -6.75
N ASP A 63 -1.72 -23.10 -6.69
CA ASP A 63 -1.15 -22.23 -7.71
C ASP A 63 0.38 -22.13 -7.60
N PHE A 64 1.02 -21.78 -8.72
CA PHE A 64 2.47 -21.60 -8.82
C PHE A 64 2.81 -20.18 -9.29
N ILE A 65 3.86 -19.62 -8.71
CA ILE A 65 4.53 -18.40 -9.21
C ILE A 65 5.95 -18.81 -9.59
N VAL A 66 6.31 -18.65 -10.86
CA VAL A 66 7.65 -18.94 -11.38
C VAL A 66 8.31 -17.62 -11.76
N CYS A 67 9.50 -17.35 -11.25
CA CYS A 67 10.30 -16.17 -11.59
C CYS A 67 11.76 -16.54 -11.86
N SER A 68 12.55 -15.65 -12.46
CA SER A 68 13.94 -15.93 -12.77
C SER A 68 14.81 -16.07 -11.52
N GLU A 69 14.59 -15.25 -10.50
CA GLU A 69 15.34 -15.21 -9.25
C GLU A 69 14.53 -14.54 -8.14
N LEU A 70 14.81 -14.80 -6.86
CA LEU A 70 14.12 -14.22 -5.72
C LEU A 70 14.18 -12.68 -5.70
N SER A 71 15.26 -12.10 -6.22
CA SER A 71 15.42 -10.64 -6.30
C SER A 71 14.33 -9.96 -7.15
N ARG A 72 13.61 -10.70 -8.00
CA ARG A 72 12.47 -10.18 -8.77
C ARG A 72 11.26 -9.94 -7.87
N LEU A 73 11.06 -10.75 -6.85
CA LEU A 73 9.97 -10.56 -5.89
C LEU A 73 10.19 -9.30 -5.04
N GLY A 74 11.43 -9.04 -4.59
CA GLY A 74 11.78 -7.89 -3.80
C GLY A 74 13.28 -7.66 -3.73
N ARG A 75 13.71 -6.47 -3.32
CA ARG A 75 15.13 -6.14 -3.16
C ARG A 75 15.62 -6.31 -1.71
N SER A 76 14.70 -6.21 -0.77
CA SER A 76 14.96 -6.44 0.65
C SER A 76 14.66 -7.88 1.00
N LEU A 77 15.52 -8.52 1.77
CA LEU A 77 15.31 -9.87 2.29
C LEU A 77 13.96 -9.97 3.00
N PHE A 78 13.61 -8.99 3.83
CA PHE A 78 12.33 -8.95 4.55
C PHE A 78 11.11 -8.92 3.63
N MET A 79 11.17 -8.16 2.54
CA MET A 79 10.08 -8.12 1.56
C MET A 79 9.91 -9.48 0.88
N ILE A 80 11.01 -10.14 0.50
CA ILE A 80 10.99 -11.48 -0.08
C ILE A 80 10.37 -12.46 0.89
N MET A 81 10.79 -12.42 2.15
CA MET A 81 10.27 -13.27 3.23
C MET A 81 8.77 -13.08 3.46
N GLU A 82 8.31 -11.82 3.50
CA GLU A 82 6.89 -11.51 3.65
C GLU A 82 6.06 -12.10 2.50
N ILE A 83 6.57 -11.98 1.27
CA ILE A 83 5.92 -12.53 0.06
C ILE A 83 5.88 -14.06 0.14
N LEU A 84 7.00 -14.72 0.46
CA LEU A 84 7.07 -16.17 0.56
C LEU A 84 6.17 -16.71 1.70
N SER A 85 6.14 -16.04 2.86
CA SER A 85 5.24 -16.37 3.96
C SER A 85 3.77 -16.25 3.57
N LEU A 86 3.42 -15.22 2.77
CA LEU A 86 2.06 -15.05 2.24
C LEU A 86 1.70 -16.16 1.25
N CYS A 87 2.62 -16.53 0.36
CA CYS A 87 2.41 -17.63 -0.58
C CYS A 87 2.19 -18.95 0.15
N MET A 88 2.98 -19.24 1.20
CA MET A 88 2.79 -20.44 2.00
C MET A 88 1.44 -20.47 2.73
N LYS A 89 1.02 -19.36 3.34
CA LYS A 89 -0.31 -19.28 3.99
C LYS A 89 -1.46 -19.56 3.02
N LYS A 90 -1.23 -19.29 1.73
CA LYS A 90 -2.19 -19.55 0.65
C LYS A 90 -1.95 -20.88 -0.07
N GLU A 91 -0.96 -21.67 0.39
CA GLU A 91 -0.54 -22.91 -0.25
C GLU A 91 -0.16 -22.71 -1.73
N CYS A 92 0.36 -21.52 -2.06
CA CYS A 92 0.86 -21.17 -3.37
C CYS A 92 2.36 -21.44 -3.42
N ARG A 93 2.83 -22.16 -4.43
CA ARG A 93 4.24 -22.53 -4.59
C ARG A 93 5.00 -21.43 -5.33
N VAL A 94 6.26 -21.21 -4.93
CA VAL A 94 7.14 -20.22 -5.59
C VAL A 94 8.42 -20.90 -6.03
N TRP A 95 8.69 -20.88 -7.33
CA TRP A 95 9.88 -21.49 -7.92
C TRP A 95 10.72 -20.43 -8.64
N THR A 96 12.05 -20.56 -8.51
CA THR A 96 13.00 -19.70 -9.21
C THR A 96 13.88 -20.52 -10.15
N VAL A 97 14.18 -19.92 -11.31
CA VAL A 97 14.96 -20.61 -12.35
C VAL A 97 16.45 -20.62 -12.01
N LYS A 98 17.03 -19.46 -11.64
CA LYS A 98 18.48 -19.31 -11.43
C LYS A 98 18.93 -19.77 -10.06
N ASP A 99 18.16 -19.44 -9.04
CA ASP A 99 18.52 -19.78 -7.66
C ASP A 99 18.16 -21.23 -7.31
N GLY A 100 17.42 -21.93 -8.19
CA GLY A 100 16.94 -23.30 -7.94
C GLY A 100 16.02 -23.40 -6.72
N TYR A 101 15.45 -22.27 -6.28
CA TYR A 101 14.64 -22.22 -5.09
C TYR A 101 13.22 -22.73 -5.39
N ARG A 102 12.75 -23.69 -4.59
CA ARG A 102 11.42 -24.31 -4.72
C ARG A 102 10.70 -24.25 -3.39
N LEU A 103 9.87 -23.22 -3.20
CA LEU A 103 8.97 -23.15 -2.05
C LEU A 103 7.80 -24.11 -2.32
N GLY A 104 7.67 -25.13 -1.50
CA GLY A 104 6.63 -26.16 -1.60
C GLY A 104 6.09 -26.53 -0.23
N ASP A 105 5.50 -27.74 -0.16
CA ASP A 105 4.94 -28.30 1.06
C ASP A 105 5.96 -29.07 1.91
N ASP A 106 7.22 -29.13 1.47
CA ASP A 106 8.29 -29.81 2.14
C ASP A 106 8.65 -29.18 3.50
N ILE A 107 9.20 -29.98 4.39
CA ILE A 107 9.56 -29.54 5.74
C ILE A 107 10.62 -28.43 5.70
N GLN A 108 11.55 -28.46 4.73
CA GLN A 108 12.59 -27.43 4.59
C GLN A 108 11.98 -26.07 4.27
N SER A 109 11.03 -26.01 3.33
CA SER A 109 10.28 -24.78 3.00
C SER A 109 9.51 -24.25 4.20
N LYS A 110 8.88 -25.12 4.97
CA LYS A 110 8.14 -24.76 6.20
C LYS A 110 9.06 -24.20 7.28
N VAL A 111 10.20 -24.83 7.51
CA VAL A 111 11.22 -24.35 8.48
C VAL A 111 11.79 -23.01 8.04
N LEU A 112 12.12 -22.87 6.76
CA LEU A 112 12.65 -21.62 6.20
C LEU A 112 11.64 -20.47 6.34
N ALA A 113 10.36 -20.71 6.04
CA ALA A 113 9.33 -19.70 6.21
C ALA A 113 9.04 -19.36 7.67
N PHE A 114 9.12 -20.32 8.58
CA PHE A 114 9.03 -20.08 10.00
C PHE A 114 10.18 -19.19 10.49
N ALA A 115 11.42 -19.53 10.12
CA ALA A 115 12.61 -18.72 10.43
C ALA A 115 12.47 -17.29 9.89
N PHE A 116 11.95 -17.16 8.69
CA PHE A 116 11.69 -15.88 8.05
C PHE A 116 10.58 -15.10 8.76
N GLY A 117 9.47 -15.73 9.09
CA GLY A 117 8.39 -15.11 9.86
C GLY A 117 8.88 -14.56 11.20
N LEU A 118 9.67 -15.33 11.91
CA LEU A 118 10.26 -14.94 13.20
C LEU A 118 11.22 -13.74 13.04
N SER A 119 12.09 -13.74 12.02
CA SER A 119 13.01 -12.63 11.75
C SER A 119 12.25 -11.33 11.46
N ALA A 120 11.18 -11.39 10.68
CA ALA A 120 10.34 -10.22 10.37
C ALA A 120 9.63 -9.69 11.63
N GLU A 121 9.21 -10.56 12.53
CA GLU A 121 8.59 -10.18 13.80
C GLU A 121 9.60 -9.52 14.75
N ILE A 122 10.79 -10.08 14.86
CA ILE A 122 11.90 -9.51 15.65
C ILE A 122 12.23 -8.10 15.15
N GLU A 123 12.35 -7.88 13.84
CA GLU A 123 12.66 -6.56 13.30
C GLU A 123 11.54 -5.55 13.60
N ARG A 124 10.27 -5.91 13.42
CA ARG A 124 9.14 -5.02 13.79
C ARG A 124 9.19 -4.64 15.26
N ASN A 125 9.51 -5.59 16.13
CA ASN A 125 9.65 -5.35 17.57
C ASN A 125 10.81 -4.40 17.88
N LEU A 126 11.98 -4.60 17.24
CA LEU A 126 13.13 -3.71 17.39
C LEU A 126 12.84 -2.29 16.89
N ILE A 127 12.18 -2.13 15.74
CA ILE A 127 11.77 -0.81 15.23
C ILE A 127 10.78 -0.14 16.18
N SER A 128 9.79 -0.90 16.69
CA SER A 128 8.83 -0.40 17.67
C SER A 128 9.53 0.06 18.96
N GLN A 129 10.45 -0.73 19.47
CA GLN A 129 11.21 -0.42 20.66
C GLN A 129 12.05 0.85 20.48
N ARG A 130 12.84 0.93 19.40
CA ARG A 130 13.64 2.13 19.07
C ARG A 130 12.77 3.38 18.94
N THR A 131 11.59 3.25 18.34
CA THR A 131 10.65 4.36 18.22
C THR A 131 10.11 4.80 19.58
N LYS A 132 9.74 3.83 20.44
CA LYS A 132 9.30 4.13 21.83
C LYS A 132 10.39 4.83 22.62
N GLU A 133 11.64 4.37 22.56
CA GLU A 133 12.79 4.97 23.23
C GLU A 133 13.07 6.39 22.73
N ALA A 134 13.06 6.59 21.40
CA ALA A 134 13.24 7.92 20.80
C ALA A 134 12.13 8.90 21.21
N LEU A 135 10.87 8.44 21.26
CA LEU A 135 9.75 9.25 21.72
C LEU A 135 9.83 9.54 23.23
N ALA A 136 10.25 8.56 24.03
CA ALA A 136 10.46 8.74 25.48
C ALA A 136 11.55 9.79 25.74
N ARG A 137 12.68 9.72 25.03
CA ARG A 137 13.74 10.72 25.11
C ARG A 137 13.22 12.12 24.75
N LYS A 138 12.48 12.25 23.65
CA LYS A 138 11.90 13.53 23.24
C LYS A 138 10.91 14.10 24.26
N ARG A 139 10.14 13.26 24.94
CA ARG A 139 9.28 13.69 26.05
C ARG A 139 10.10 14.18 27.25
N ALA A 140 11.18 13.47 27.59
CA ALA A 140 12.08 13.88 28.68
C ALA A 140 12.79 15.22 28.39
N GLU A 141 13.11 15.49 27.10
CA GLU A 141 13.61 16.76 26.61
C GLU A 141 12.56 17.89 26.61
N GLY A 142 11.32 17.62 27.09
CA GLY A 142 10.22 18.59 27.09
C GLY A 142 9.57 18.86 25.74
N VAL A 143 9.95 18.11 24.70
CA VAL A 143 9.37 18.27 23.36
C VAL A 143 7.95 17.75 23.35
N ARG A 144 6.99 18.61 23.05
CA ARG A 144 5.59 18.23 22.90
C ARG A 144 5.40 17.39 21.63
N LEU A 145 5.01 16.13 21.81
CA LEU A 145 4.72 15.21 20.72
C LEU A 145 3.27 15.37 20.23
N GLY A 146 3.09 15.21 18.93
CA GLY A 146 1.78 15.28 18.29
C GLY A 146 1.45 16.66 17.72
N ARG A 147 0.20 16.81 17.29
CA ARG A 147 -0.25 18.03 16.65
C ARG A 147 -0.35 19.18 17.67
N ILE A 148 0.16 20.36 17.30
CA ILE A 148 0.07 21.57 18.13
C ILE A 148 -1.41 21.92 18.32
N ARG A 149 -1.82 22.17 19.60
CA ARG A 149 -3.18 22.55 19.92
C ARG A 149 -3.52 23.88 19.20
N GLY A 150 -4.66 23.92 18.49
CA GLY A 150 -5.06 25.09 17.71
C GLY A 150 -4.50 25.15 16.29
N SER A 151 -3.57 24.25 15.89
CA SER A 151 -3.11 24.20 14.51
C SER A 151 -4.24 23.83 13.56
N LYS A 152 -4.48 24.67 12.56
CA LYS A 152 -5.49 24.42 11.49
C LYS A 152 -4.86 23.64 10.34
N ASN A 153 -5.65 22.82 9.65
CA ASN A 153 -5.18 22.18 8.42
C ASN A 153 -4.97 23.24 7.34
N ARG A 154 -3.87 23.15 6.62
CA ARG A 154 -3.57 24.04 5.48
C ARG A 154 -4.64 24.00 4.39
N ARG A 155 -5.29 22.84 4.20
CA ARG A 155 -6.44 22.66 3.30
C ARG A 155 -7.63 22.18 4.11
N HIS A 156 -8.67 22.98 4.17
CA HIS A 156 -9.97 22.56 4.68
C HIS A 156 -10.68 21.70 3.63
N LYS A 157 -11.51 20.74 4.09
CA LYS A 157 -12.32 19.91 3.16
C LYS A 157 -13.29 20.73 2.32
N MET A 158 -13.57 21.96 2.74
CA MET A 158 -14.42 22.93 2.01
C MET A 158 -13.66 23.82 1.04
N THR A 159 -12.32 23.89 1.12
CA THR A 159 -11.50 24.75 0.24
C THR A 159 -11.80 24.49 -1.23
N GLY A 160 -12.23 25.55 -1.95
CA GLY A 160 -12.63 25.50 -3.36
C GLY A 160 -14.05 24.97 -3.60
N LYS A 161 -14.85 24.76 -2.55
CA LYS A 161 -16.24 24.29 -2.64
C LYS A 161 -17.24 25.30 -2.04
N GLU A 162 -16.73 26.39 -1.53
CA GLU A 162 -17.54 27.41 -0.80
C GLU A 162 -18.63 28.01 -1.68
N GLN A 163 -18.25 28.41 -2.90
CA GLN A 163 -19.21 29.04 -3.85
C GLN A 163 -20.29 28.03 -4.26
N THR A 164 -19.88 26.81 -4.62
CA THR A 164 -20.84 25.75 -4.97
C THR A 164 -21.77 25.43 -3.78
N ALA A 165 -21.27 25.47 -2.55
CA ALA A 165 -22.10 25.27 -1.37
C ALA A 165 -23.16 26.35 -1.20
N ARG A 166 -22.82 27.63 -1.41
CA ARG A 166 -23.76 28.75 -1.37
C ARG A 166 -24.87 28.59 -2.42
N GLU A 167 -24.50 28.32 -3.67
CA GLU A 167 -25.46 28.11 -4.77
C GLU A 167 -26.43 26.95 -4.50
N LEU A 168 -25.94 25.85 -3.88
CA LEU A 168 -26.81 24.73 -3.51
C LEU A 168 -27.82 25.10 -2.43
N PHE A 169 -27.44 25.92 -1.45
CA PHE A 169 -28.33 26.38 -0.41
C PHE A 169 -29.33 27.46 -0.92
N GLU A 170 -28.92 28.33 -1.82
CA GLU A 170 -29.82 29.31 -2.49
C GLU A 170 -30.93 28.60 -3.29
N ARG A 171 -30.60 27.42 -3.88
CA ARG A 171 -31.58 26.54 -4.55
C ARG A 171 -32.46 25.74 -3.59
N GLY A 172 -32.36 25.97 -2.27
CA GLY A 172 -33.16 25.28 -1.25
C GLY A 172 -32.75 23.89 -0.94
N MET A 173 -31.52 23.47 -1.33
CA MET A 173 -31.05 22.10 -1.10
C MET A 173 -30.79 21.84 0.38
N SER A 174 -31.19 20.64 0.87
CA SER A 174 -30.95 20.25 2.25
C SER A 174 -29.44 19.99 2.52
N VAL A 175 -29.01 20.25 3.76
CA VAL A 175 -27.62 20.06 4.17
C VAL A 175 -27.12 18.62 3.88
N CYS A 176 -27.98 17.62 4.03
CA CYS A 176 -27.64 16.21 3.73
C CYS A 176 -27.39 15.99 2.23
N ALA A 177 -28.19 16.58 1.37
CA ALA A 177 -28.05 16.47 -0.09
C ALA A 177 -26.82 17.25 -0.56
N ALA A 178 -26.61 18.47 -0.10
CA ALA A 178 -25.45 19.30 -0.39
C ALA A 178 -24.14 18.63 0.06
N ALA A 179 -24.11 18.01 1.25
CA ALA A 179 -22.94 17.29 1.75
C ALA A 179 -22.55 16.10 0.85
N ARG A 180 -23.53 15.34 0.35
CA ARG A 180 -23.30 14.25 -0.61
C ARG A 180 -22.74 14.77 -1.93
N GLN A 181 -23.32 15.82 -2.49
CA GLN A 181 -22.91 16.38 -3.77
C GLN A 181 -21.50 16.98 -3.70
N LEU A 182 -21.17 17.68 -2.61
CA LEU A 182 -19.85 18.24 -2.35
C LEU A 182 -18.81 17.20 -1.90
N LYS A 183 -19.21 15.93 -1.66
CA LYS A 183 -18.36 14.88 -1.11
C LYS A 183 -17.65 15.29 0.19
N VAL A 184 -18.41 15.90 1.10
CA VAL A 184 -17.93 16.30 2.44
C VAL A 184 -18.82 15.71 3.54
N GLY A 185 -18.27 15.59 4.75
CA GLY A 185 -19.08 15.15 5.89
C GLY A 185 -20.10 16.23 6.31
N ARG A 186 -21.30 15.82 6.76
CA ARG A 186 -22.35 16.75 7.25
C ARG A 186 -21.83 17.72 8.32
N ASN A 187 -21.07 17.21 9.29
CA ASN A 187 -20.48 18.01 10.35
C ASN A 187 -19.46 19.04 9.83
N THR A 188 -18.77 18.73 8.74
CA THR A 188 -17.86 19.69 8.08
C THR A 188 -18.66 20.85 7.47
N LEU A 189 -19.80 20.54 6.84
CA LEU A 189 -20.66 21.53 6.21
C LEU A 189 -21.37 22.40 7.27
N TYR A 190 -21.89 21.80 8.35
CA TYR A 190 -22.47 22.55 9.47
C TYR A 190 -21.47 23.53 10.10
N ARG A 191 -20.23 23.09 10.31
CA ARG A 191 -19.17 23.95 10.87
C ARG A 191 -18.86 25.11 9.93
N TRP A 192 -18.73 24.83 8.65
CA TRP A 192 -18.51 25.86 7.64
C TRP A 192 -19.68 26.89 7.60
N MET A 193 -20.91 26.42 7.58
CA MET A 193 -22.09 27.30 7.64
C MET A 193 -22.12 28.22 8.90
N SER A 194 -21.73 27.65 10.04
CA SER A 194 -21.62 28.40 11.29
C SER A 194 -20.52 29.48 11.22
N GLU A 195 -19.40 29.20 10.59
CA GLU A 195 -18.30 30.14 10.39
C GLU A 195 -18.68 31.23 9.38
N GLU A 196 -19.37 30.88 8.29
CA GLU A 196 -19.88 31.86 7.31
C GLU A 196 -20.93 32.82 7.93
N ARG A 197 -21.87 32.28 8.72
CA ARG A 197 -22.88 33.11 9.42
C ARG A 197 -22.23 34.11 10.40
N LYS A 198 -21.16 33.69 11.09
CA LYS A 198 -20.39 34.58 11.97
C LYS A 198 -19.67 35.68 11.19
N LYS A 199 -19.11 35.40 10.03
CA LYS A 199 -18.47 36.41 9.16
C LYS A 199 -19.48 37.43 8.68
N LEU A 200 -20.63 36.97 8.20
CA LEU A 200 -21.68 37.85 7.71
C LEU A 200 -22.20 38.82 8.80
N ASN A 201 -22.40 38.32 10.04
CA ASN A 201 -22.79 39.12 11.18
C ASN A 201 -21.70 40.15 11.57
N MET A 202 -20.41 39.79 11.48
CA MET A 202 -19.30 40.72 11.75
C MET A 202 -19.25 41.86 10.68
N GLU A 203 -19.46 41.51 9.40
CA GLU A 203 -19.47 42.48 8.30
C GLU A 203 -20.65 43.48 8.42
N LEU A 204 -21.82 43.03 8.87
CA LEU A 204 -22.98 43.93 9.14
C LEU A 204 -22.70 44.89 10.28
N HIS A 205 -22.08 44.45 11.38
CA HIS A 205 -21.74 45.33 12.51
C HIS A 205 -20.59 46.31 12.20
N THR A 206 -19.73 46.02 11.23
CA THR A 206 -18.67 46.94 10.78
C THR A 206 -19.16 47.94 9.73
N ALA A 207 -20.32 47.72 9.11
CA ALA A 207 -20.93 48.63 8.15
C ALA A 207 -21.87 49.67 8.81
N GLU A 208 -22.26 49.42 10.08
CA GLU A 208 -23.11 50.32 10.88
C GLU A 208 -22.31 51.23 11.84
N ALA A 209 -20.98 51.11 11.88
CA ALA A 209 -20.09 51.93 12.70
C ALA A 209 -19.25 52.89 11.84
#